data_f8e39a6aeea4e16dc88ebe551588462f
#
_entry.id   f8e39a6aeea4e16dc88ebe551588462f
#
_cell.length_a   1.000
_cell.length_b   1.000
_cell.length_c   1.000
_cell.angle_alpha   90.00
_cell.angle_beta   90.00
_cell.angle_gamma   90.00
#
_symmetry.space_group_name_H-M   'P 1'
#
loop_
_entity.id
_entity.type
_entity.pdbx_description
1 polymer ?
#
loop_
_entity_poly.entity_id
_entity_poly.type
_entity_poly.pdbx_seq_one_letter_code
_entity_poly.pdbx_strand_id
1 'polypeptide(L)'
;MMKKKQKKNKKNFNINQTSFYFEDYLETNKKNKIFKNSYISQDRVYLLFFLFFSLILIFAIKITFLSLKNPKNYIYKNNITQFTALRRDIIDRNDVLISRNIKSYHAAINPSLIKDKDNFLIKIRINFPNLPIELIEKKINKGKYFYLKKRLNQNEKEKLWALGEKALIFEPFQSRIYTHGNLYSHILGQVDYDNYGISGVEKYFDKSLKNKELLNKPLKLTLDTNIQYTISSELNHAMKIFRATGGGALLMDVNNGEVLSLVSLPNFDINKREKIVDKKYINKITKGVYELGSIFKTFTVALAIEKNLVSPDTIIENIPKKIKCSRHEISDIKEFPKAMSVQDILVRSSNIGTLMIAQKIGEQDYKDFIKKTNLLSIPEFELEELGTPLSFKWNKCKLETISYGHGIAITPLQATATYAALTNGGNVIKPTIIRKEELKDNKKIVSSETSQKINSILRKVVTEKEGTASLANIYGYDVGGKTGTSQNYGNDKENLNTFISVFPSQDPKYVLLVMLENPQVASNLIYNYRGMKIKGTRNEAGWNSVYIAGKIIEKIGPILAIKNEEFYNKHVAK
;
A
#
# COMPACT_ATOMS: atom_id res chain seq x y z
N MET A 1 71.45 -12.34 81.65
CA MET A 1 71.33 -11.16 82.49
C MET A 1 70.55 -10.08 81.81
N MET A 2 69.63 -9.43 82.44
CA MET A 2 68.71 -8.34 82.13
C MET A 2 67.38 -8.77 81.48
N LYS A 3 66.39 -8.80 82.33
CA LYS A 3 64.96 -8.85 82.02
C LYS A 3 64.48 -7.57 81.44
N LYS A 4 63.89 -7.60 80.25
CA LYS A 4 63.12 -6.44 79.69
C LYS A 4 61.64 -6.64 80.00
N LYS A 5 61.09 -5.70 80.76
CA LYS A 5 59.66 -5.58 81.09
C LYS A 5 58.90 -5.19 79.84
N GLN A 6 57.91 -5.96 79.39
CA GLN A 6 56.93 -5.57 78.44
C GLN A 6 55.83 -4.73 79.10
N LYS A 7 55.65 -3.49 78.61
CA LYS A 7 54.53 -2.63 78.99
C LYS A 7 53.27 -3.10 78.29
N LYS A 8 52.24 -3.44 79.04
CA LYS A 8 50.89 -3.67 78.51
C LYS A 8 50.23 -2.34 78.19
N ASN A 9 49.99 -2.07 76.91
CA ASN A 9 49.12 -1.01 76.47
C ASN A 9 47.68 -1.34 76.85
N LYS A 10 47.06 -0.55 77.69
CA LYS A 10 45.59 -0.54 77.89
C LYS A 10 44.95 0.17 76.71
N LYS A 11 44.21 -0.58 75.89
CA LYS A 11 43.26 0.02 74.90
C LYS A 11 42.05 0.52 75.69
N ASN A 12 41.80 1.85 75.59
CA ASN A 12 40.55 2.46 76.01
C ASN A 12 39.46 2.02 75.05
N PHE A 13 38.52 1.25 75.51
CA PHE A 13 37.30 0.98 74.75
C PHE A 13 36.32 2.11 74.95
N ASN A 14 35.88 2.67 73.83
CA ASN A 14 34.86 3.71 73.75
C ASN A 14 33.51 3.15 74.17
N ILE A 15 32.88 3.71 75.19
CA ILE A 15 31.68 3.21 75.90
C ILE A 15 30.41 3.22 75.03
N ASN A 16 30.47 3.73 73.80
CA ASN A 16 29.29 3.96 72.90
C ASN A 16 29.17 2.94 71.77
N GLN A 17 29.94 1.91 71.71
CA GLN A 17 29.81 0.87 70.67
C GLN A 17 29.18 -0.40 71.25
N THR A 18 27.89 -0.56 70.97
CA THR A 18 27.18 -1.82 71.29
C THR A 18 27.65 -2.90 70.31
N SER A 19 28.38 -3.91 70.90
CA SER A 19 28.80 -5.08 70.11
C SER A 19 27.61 -5.95 69.75
N PHE A 20 27.51 -6.37 68.54
CA PHE A 20 26.51 -7.33 68.05
C PHE A 20 26.96 -8.81 68.22
N TYR A 21 28.13 -9.05 68.74
CA TYR A 21 28.63 -10.42 68.96
C TYR A 21 28.20 -10.97 70.29
N PHE A 22 27.53 -12.12 70.26
CA PHE A 22 26.99 -12.81 71.48
C PHE A 22 28.06 -13.19 72.48
N GLU A 23 29.31 -13.44 72.06
CA GLU A 23 30.45 -13.75 72.85
C GLU A 23 30.93 -12.62 73.78
N ASP A 24 30.91 -11.36 73.25
CA ASP A 24 31.27 -10.16 74.02
C ASP A 24 30.27 -9.88 75.14
N TYR A 25 29.01 -10.23 74.96
CA TYR A 25 27.96 -10.10 75.94
C TYR A 25 28.15 -11.09 77.10
N LEU A 26 28.66 -12.31 76.86
CA LEU A 26 28.93 -13.31 77.84
C LEU A 26 30.19 -12.99 78.68
N GLU A 27 31.26 -12.41 78.14
CA GLU A 27 32.45 -11.97 78.83
C GLU A 27 32.20 -10.76 79.74
N THR A 28 31.38 -9.82 79.38
CA THR A 28 31.00 -8.68 80.21
C THR A 28 30.19 -9.11 81.44
N ASN A 29 29.35 -10.13 81.33
CA ASN A 29 28.56 -10.63 82.42
C ASN A 29 29.41 -11.48 83.45
N LYS A 30 30.55 -12.03 83.03
CA LYS A 30 31.47 -12.73 83.97
C LYS A 30 32.25 -11.77 84.91
N LYS A 31 32.41 -10.49 84.49
CA LYS A 31 33.15 -9.48 85.33
C LYS A 31 32.24 -8.68 86.27
N ASN A 32 30.93 -8.68 86.10
CA ASN A 32 29.99 -7.99 86.99
C ASN A 32 29.29 -8.86 88.00
N LYS A 33 29.93 -9.98 88.47
CA LYS A 33 29.40 -10.85 89.49
C LYS A 33 29.52 -10.30 90.94
N ILE A 34 29.29 -9.03 91.10
CA ILE A 34 29.00 -8.42 92.41
C ILE A 34 27.89 -7.39 92.13
N PHE A 35 26.68 -7.81 91.98
CA PHE A 35 25.45 -7.17 92.40
C PHE A 35 24.21 -7.85 91.80
N LYS A 36 23.45 -8.43 92.76
CA LYS A 36 22.05 -8.83 92.69
C LYS A 36 21.58 -9.88 91.66
N ASN A 37 21.27 -11.02 92.22
CA ASN A 37 20.44 -12.04 91.64
C ASN A 37 19.20 -11.53 90.92
N SER A 38 19.23 -11.53 89.62
CA SER A 38 18.09 -11.78 88.79
C SER A 38 18.45 -13.04 87.97
N TYR A 39 18.03 -14.16 88.41
CA TYR A 39 18.11 -15.43 87.68
C TYR A 39 17.20 -15.25 86.43
N ILE A 40 17.76 -14.84 85.27
CA ILE A 40 17.15 -15.22 84.02
C ILE A 40 17.39 -16.71 83.94
N SER A 41 16.34 -17.49 84.19
CA SER A 41 16.47 -18.95 84.17
C SER A 41 16.95 -19.36 82.77
N GLN A 42 17.98 -20.17 82.69
CA GLN A 42 18.51 -20.69 81.42
C GLN A 42 17.39 -21.29 80.59
N ASP A 43 16.37 -21.83 81.22
CA ASP A 43 15.15 -22.34 80.56
C ASP A 43 14.40 -21.31 79.76
N ARG A 44 14.34 -20.02 80.13
CA ARG A 44 13.72 -18.96 79.38
C ARG A 44 14.53 -18.58 78.12
N VAL A 45 15.86 -18.68 78.22
CA VAL A 45 16.74 -18.44 77.07
C VAL A 45 16.60 -19.58 76.04
N TYR A 46 16.55 -20.82 76.51
CA TYR A 46 16.30 -21.98 75.65
C TYR A 46 14.93 -21.96 75.07
N LEU A 47 13.89 -21.53 75.76
CA LEU A 47 12.54 -21.40 75.24
C LEU A 47 12.47 -20.38 74.12
N LEU A 48 13.11 -19.20 74.24
CA LEU A 48 13.22 -18.21 73.21
C LEU A 48 14.01 -18.73 72.01
N PHE A 49 15.13 -19.44 72.27
CA PHE A 49 15.92 -20.04 71.18
C PHE A 49 15.09 -21.06 70.38
N PHE A 50 14.37 -21.97 71.06
CA PHE A 50 13.50 -22.92 70.39
C PHE A 50 12.35 -22.26 69.66
N LEU A 51 11.81 -21.15 70.14
CA LEU A 51 10.75 -20.39 69.51
C LEU A 51 11.25 -19.74 68.21
N PHE A 52 12.43 -19.10 68.21
CA PHE A 52 13.06 -18.55 67.04
C PHE A 52 13.49 -19.65 66.06
N PHE A 53 14.05 -20.72 66.51
CA PHE A 53 14.46 -21.84 65.68
C PHE A 53 13.27 -22.50 65.00
N SER A 54 12.16 -22.71 65.70
CA SER A 54 10.92 -23.23 65.11
C SER A 54 10.34 -22.28 64.06
N LEU A 55 10.42 -20.98 64.29
CA LEU A 55 9.96 -19.95 63.34
C LEU A 55 10.81 -19.94 62.06
N ILE A 56 12.13 -20.04 62.20
CA ILE A 56 13.07 -20.18 61.06
C ILE A 56 12.79 -21.48 60.29
N LEU A 57 12.54 -22.58 61.00
CA LEU A 57 12.24 -23.88 60.39
C LEU A 57 10.92 -23.82 59.60
N ILE A 58 9.89 -23.19 60.15
CA ILE A 58 8.60 -22.99 59.49
C ILE A 58 8.80 -22.15 58.22
N PHE A 59 9.59 -21.07 58.27
CA PHE A 59 9.90 -20.26 57.10
C PHE A 59 10.71 -21.05 56.07
N ALA A 60 11.71 -21.83 56.47
CA ALA A 60 12.51 -22.66 55.58
C ALA A 60 11.63 -23.70 54.85
N ILE A 61 10.76 -24.40 55.60
CA ILE A 61 9.80 -25.36 55.03
C ILE A 61 8.86 -24.67 54.06
N LYS A 62 8.35 -23.47 54.40
CA LYS A 62 7.44 -22.71 53.52
C LYS A 62 8.13 -22.23 52.25
N ILE A 63 9.39 -21.77 52.34
CA ILE A 63 10.18 -21.37 51.17
C ILE A 63 10.47 -22.59 50.29
N THR A 64 10.86 -23.73 50.86
CA THR A 64 11.09 -24.96 50.11
C THR A 64 9.82 -25.47 49.46
N PHE A 65 8.70 -25.44 50.17
CA PHE A 65 7.39 -25.80 49.63
C PHE A 65 6.96 -24.87 48.48
N LEU A 66 7.22 -23.55 48.59
CA LEU A 66 6.95 -22.57 47.52
C LEU A 66 7.88 -22.77 46.32
N SER A 67 9.13 -23.16 46.53
CA SER A 67 10.09 -23.41 45.44
C SER A 67 9.83 -24.74 44.72
N LEU A 68 9.31 -25.74 45.43
CA LEU A 68 8.92 -27.05 44.87
C LEU A 68 7.55 -27.01 44.18
N LYS A 69 6.69 -26.03 44.47
CA LYS A 69 5.49 -25.77 43.69
C LYS A 69 5.90 -25.31 42.31
N ASN A 70 5.68 -26.18 41.31
CA ASN A 70 5.93 -25.92 39.91
C ASN A 70 5.52 -24.49 39.54
N PRO A 71 6.42 -23.65 38.98
CA PRO A 71 6.12 -22.26 38.64
C PRO A 71 5.09 -22.12 37.51
N LYS A 72 4.58 -23.23 36.97
CA LYS A 72 3.53 -23.21 35.92
C LYS A 72 2.23 -22.51 36.34
N ASN A 73 1.97 -22.30 37.62
CA ASN A 73 0.79 -21.59 38.11
C ASN A 73 1.09 -20.21 38.74
N TYR A 74 2.37 -19.84 38.92
CA TYR A 74 2.81 -18.47 39.11
C TYR A 74 3.38 -17.92 37.81
N ILE A 75 2.66 -18.13 36.71
CA ILE A 75 2.64 -17.04 35.74
C ILE A 75 2.15 -15.88 36.58
N TYR A 76 3.08 -14.98 36.93
CA TYR A 76 2.71 -13.63 37.19
C TYR A 76 1.56 -13.33 36.20
N LYS A 77 0.35 -13.16 36.71
CA LYS A 77 -0.57 -12.22 36.11
C LYS A 77 0.07 -10.84 36.29
N ASN A 78 1.30 -10.68 35.85
CA ASN A 78 1.66 -9.49 35.16
C ASN A 78 0.63 -9.46 34.07
N ASN A 79 -0.32 -8.55 34.20
CA ASN A 79 -1.07 -8.00 33.12
C ASN A 79 -0.10 -7.28 32.14
N ILE A 80 0.97 -7.93 31.74
CA ILE A 80 1.46 -7.91 30.39
C ILE A 80 0.36 -8.68 29.68
N THR A 81 -0.79 -8.03 29.52
CA THR A 81 -1.76 -8.42 28.50
C THR A 81 -0.91 -8.54 27.28
N GLN A 82 -0.62 -9.79 26.93
CA GLN A 82 0.14 -10.11 25.73
C GLN A 82 -0.59 -9.32 24.64
N PHE A 83 0.11 -8.36 24.02
CA PHE A 83 -0.53 -7.47 23.07
C PHE A 83 -1.09 -8.34 21.94
N THR A 84 -2.38 -8.65 22.04
CA THR A 84 -3.09 -9.37 21.01
C THR A 84 -3.62 -8.32 20.04
N ALA A 85 -3.08 -8.28 18.86
CA ALA A 85 -3.55 -7.37 17.81
C ALA A 85 -5.04 -7.62 17.53
N LEU A 86 -5.82 -6.56 17.34
CA LEU A 86 -7.23 -6.67 16.97
C LEU A 86 -7.43 -7.01 15.49
N ARG A 87 -6.39 -6.81 14.68
CA ARG A 87 -6.38 -7.09 13.23
C ARG A 87 -5.03 -7.69 12.84
N ARG A 88 -5.05 -8.56 11.83
CA ARG A 88 -3.86 -9.16 11.23
C ARG A 88 -2.95 -8.07 10.65
N ASP A 89 -1.66 -8.33 10.65
CA ASP A 89 -0.71 -7.54 9.86
C ASP A 89 -1.01 -7.71 8.37
N ILE A 90 -0.70 -6.68 7.59
CA ILE A 90 -0.70 -6.74 6.13
C ILE A 90 0.75 -6.58 5.67
N ILE A 91 1.18 -7.48 4.80
CA ILE A 91 2.54 -7.51 4.24
C ILE A 91 2.49 -7.56 2.71
N ASP A 92 3.57 -7.14 2.07
CA ASP A 92 3.76 -7.29 0.64
C ASP A 92 4.20 -8.72 0.24
N ARG A 93 4.45 -8.95 -1.05
CA ARG A 93 4.93 -10.25 -1.56
C ARG A 93 6.30 -10.68 -1.04
N ASN A 94 7.11 -9.74 -0.53
CA ASN A 94 8.46 -9.94 -0.01
C ASN A 94 8.50 -9.89 1.52
N ASP A 95 7.34 -10.03 2.18
CA ASP A 95 7.17 -9.99 3.64
C ASP A 95 7.48 -8.62 4.28
N VAL A 96 7.53 -7.54 3.47
CA VAL A 96 7.65 -6.16 3.96
C VAL A 96 6.35 -5.75 4.64
N LEU A 97 6.45 -5.25 5.87
CA LEU A 97 5.30 -4.82 6.65
C LEU A 97 4.67 -3.55 6.05
N ILE A 98 3.38 -3.63 5.71
CA ILE A 98 2.61 -2.51 5.15
C ILE A 98 1.66 -1.90 6.20
N SER A 99 1.04 -2.73 7.03
CA SER A 99 0.11 -2.25 8.06
C SER A 99 0.12 -3.15 9.29
N ARG A 100 0.06 -2.54 10.48
CA ARG A 100 0.08 -3.21 11.79
C ARG A 100 -0.76 -2.47 12.82
N ASN A 101 -1.28 -3.21 13.79
CA ASN A 101 -1.84 -2.63 15.01
C ASN A 101 -0.74 -2.41 16.06
N ILE A 102 -0.70 -1.22 16.65
CA ILE A 102 0.20 -0.87 17.75
C ILE A 102 -0.59 -0.44 18.98
N LYS A 103 0.04 -0.57 20.16
CA LYS A 103 -0.49 0.02 21.40
C LYS A 103 -0.51 1.55 21.25
N SER A 104 -1.63 2.14 21.58
CA SER A 104 -1.85 3.58 21.59
C SER A 104 -2.74 3.93 22.79
N TYR A 105 -3.08 5.20 22.95
CA TYR A 105 -3.93 5.67 24.02
C TYR A 105 -4.89 6.74 23.51
N HIS A 106 -6.05 6.81 24.14
CA HIS A 106 -6.92 7.97 24.08
C HIS A 106 -6.64 8.83 25.30
N ALA A 107 -6.56 10.15 25.16
CA ALA A 107 -6.60 11.06 26.29
C ALA A 107 -8.03 11.50 26.52
N ALA A 108 -8.54 11.22 27.70
CA ALA A 108 -9.85 11.67 28.14
C ALA A 108 -9.69 12.61 29.34
N ILE A 109 -10.68 13.45 29.58
CA ILE A 109 -10.76 14.37 30.70
C ILE A 109 -11.94 13.99 31.58
N ASN A 110 -11.67 13.83 32.87
CA ASN A 110 -12.69 13.83 33.90
C ASN A 110 -12.76 15.22 34.56
N PRO A 111 -13.72 16.08 34.21
CA PRO A 111 -13.79 17.44 34.71
C PRO A 111 -13.86 17.56 36.24
N SER A 112 -14.43 16.56 36.94
CA SER A 112 -14.55 16.59 38.41
C SER A 112 -13.20 16.55 39.14
N LEU A 113 -12.12 16.14 38.44
CA LEU A 113 -10.78 16.03 39.00
C LEU A 113 -9.90 17.24 38.69
N ILE A 114 -10.40 18.25 37.97
CA ILE A 114 -9.68 19.49 37.67
C ILE A 114 -9.71 20.39 38.89
N LYS A 115 -8.55 20.72 39.44
CA LYS A 115 -8.42 21.61 40.59
C LYS A 115 -8.41 23.09 40.20
N ASP A 116 -7.66 23.43 39.16
CA ASP A 116 -7.52 24.76 38.59
C ASP A 116 -7.80 24.68 37.09
N LYS A 117 -8.97 25.21 36.72
CA LYS A 117 -9.45 25.13 35.33
C LYS A 117 -8.63 26.04 34.40
N ASP A 118 -8.29 27.24 34.85
CA ASP A 118 -7.63 28.22 33.99
C ASP A 118 -6.20 27.79 33.70
N ASN A 119 -5.49 27.34 34.72
CA ASN A 119 -4.14 26.78 34.57
C ASN A 119 -4.14 25.53 33.69
N PHE A 120 -5.12 24.65 33.87
CA PHE A 120 -5.29 23.45 33.02
C PHE A 120 -5.46 23.83 31.54
N LEU A 121 -6.34 24.78 31.23
CA LEU A 121 -6.58 25.26 29.86
C LEU A 121 -5.35 25.94 29.26
N ILE A 122 -4.60 26.73 30.05
CA ILE A 122 -3.34 27.32 29.61
C ILE A 122 -2.33 26.23 29.23
N LYS A 123 -2.13 25.24 30.10
CA LYS A 123 -1.21 24.12 29.84
C LYS A 123 -1.60 23.35 28.54
N ILE A 124 -2.88 23.11 28.34
CA ILE A 124 -3.36 22.44 27.09
C ILE A 124 -3.10 23.33 25.89
N ARG A 125 -3.37 24.65 25.96
CA ARG A 125 -3.15 25.59 24.86
C ARG A 125 -1.68 25.63 24.42
N ILE A 126 -0.76 25.70 25.41
CA ILE A 126 0.69 25.77 25.14
C ILE A 126 1.18 24.49 24.44
N ASN A 127 0.76 23.31 24.92
CA ASN A 127 1.26 22.04 24.40
C ASN A 127 0.52 21.57 23.13
N PHE A 128 -0.72 22.03 22.92
CA PHE A 128 -1.57 21.62 21.80
C PHE A 128 -2.32 22.83 21.22
N PRO A 129 -1.61 23.77 20.58
CA PRO A 129 -2.21 25.02 20.06
C PRO A 129 -3.31 24.81 19.02
N ASN A 130 -3.30 23.65 18.35
CA ASN A 130 -4.28 23.30 17.32
C ASN A 130 -5.59 22.73 17.88
N LEU A 131 -5.71 22.53 19.20
CA LEU A 131 -6.95 22.09 19.80
C LEU A 131 -7.94 23.25 20.00
N PRO A 132 -9.25 23.02 19.78
CA PRO A 132 -10.26 24.06 19.95
C PRO A 132 -10.54 24.30 21.44
N ILE A 133 -9.77 25.20 22.07
CA ILE A 133 -9.79 25.45 23.52
C ILE A 133 -11.17 25.86 24.01
N GLU A 134 -11.88 26.71 23.28
CA GLU A 134 -13.24 27.14 23.64
C GLU A 134 -14.22 25.96 23.72
N LEU A 135 -14.08 24.99 22.81
CA LEU A 135 -14.91 23.79 22.82
C LEU A 135 -14.55 22.89 24.02
N ILE A 136 -13.26 22.79 24.35
CA ILE A 136 -12.79 22.03 25.52
C ILE A 136 -13.32 22.67 26.78
N GLU A 137 -13.25 23.97 26.91
CA GLU A 137 -13.79 24.72 28.03
C GLU A 137 -15.29 24.50 28.21
N LYS A 138 -16.08 24.60 27.13
CA LYS A 138 -17.52 24.30 27.15
C LYS A 138 -17.81 22.87 27.62
N LYS A 139 -16.97 21.89 27.24
CA LYS A 139 -17.10 20.49 27.68
C LYS A 139 -16.74 20.32 29.15
N ILE A 140 -15.70 21.00 29.64
CA ILE A 140 -15.33 20.99 31.06
C ILE A 140 -16.47 21.55 31.89
N ASN A 141 -17.08 22.67 31.48
CA ASN A 141 -18.19 23.32 32.18
C ASN A 141 -19.47 22.43 32.24
N LYS A 142 -19.64 21.50 31.29
CA LYS A 142 -20.73 20.49 31.34
C LYS A 142 -20.50 19.41 32.39
N GLY A 143 -19.30 19.31 32.97
CA GLY A 143 -18.98 18.35 34.03
C GLY A 143 -18.96 16.88 33.63
N LYS A 144 -19.16 16.55 32.35
CA LYS A 144 -19.21 15.16 31.86
C LYS A 144 -17.85 14.73 31.31
N TYR A 145 -17.52 13.47 31.55
CA TYR A 145 -16.35 12.81 30.95
C TYR A 145 -16.35 12.95 29.42
N PHE A 146 -15.19 13.30 28.83
CA PHE A 146 -15.04 13.43 27.38
C PHE A 146 -13.62 13.16 26.90
N TYR A 147 -13.47 12.75 25.64
CA TYR A 147 -12.17 12.61 25.00
C TYR A 147 -11.61 13.97 24.60
N LEU A 148 -10.40 14.28 25.10
CA LEU A 148 -9.59 15.42 24.65
C LEU A 148 -9.02 15.17 23.27
N LYS A 149 -8.36 14.03 23.13
CA LYS A 149 -7.79 13.57 21.86
C LYS A 149 -7.78 12.05 21.80
N LYS A 150 -8.24 11.51 20.67
CA LYS A 150 -8.18 10.07 20.39
C LYS A 150 -6.89 9.73 19.64
N ARG A 151 -6.35 8.51 19.84
CA ARG A 151 -5.19 7.96 19.14
C ARG A 151 -3.95 8.85 19.25
N LEU A 152 -3.46 8.99 20.45
CA LEU A 152 -2.23 9.72 20.73
C LEU A 152 -1.04 9.00 20.08
N ASN A 153 -0.16 9.75 19.46
CA ASN A 153 1.18 9.26 19.20
C ASN A 153 2.02 9.32 20.50
N GLN A 154 3.20 8.71 20.48
CA GLN A 154 4.04 8.61 21.68
C GLN A 154 4.43 9.97 22.24
N ASN A 155 4.82 10.92 21.39
CA ASN A 155 5.20 12.29 21.80
C ASN A 155 4.00 13.04 22.41
N GLU A 156 2.82 12.93 21.82
CA GLU A 156 1.60 13.55 22.37
C GLU A 156 1.22 12.97 23.74
N LYS A 157 1.36 11.65 23.89
CA LYS A 157 1.13 11.00 25.19
C LYS A 157 2.11 11.52 26.24
N GLU A 158 3.40 11.58 25.91
CA GLU A 158 4.44 12.08 26.81
C GLU A 158 4.20 13.54 27.21
N LYS A 159 3.84 14.40 26.26
CA LYS A 159 3.49 15.81 26.54
C LYS A 159 2.29 15.93 27.47
N LEU A 160 1.24 15.15 27.25
CA LEU A 160 0.06 15.16 28.13
C LEU A 160 0.37 14.57 29.50
N TRP A 161 1.17 13.49 29.54
CA TRP A 161 1.59 12.86 30.78
C TRP A 161 2.44 13.82 31.64
N ALA A 162 3.35 14.57 31.02
CA ALA A 162 4.22 15.55 31.67
C ALA A 162 3.47 16.72 32.34
N LEU A 163 2.18 16.94 31.96
CA LEU A 163 1.35 17.95 32.63
C LEU A 163 1.04 17.60 34.09
N GLY A 164 1.15 16.33 34.47
CA GLY A 164 0.91 15.85 35.83
C GLY A 164 -0.54 16.01 36.32
N GLU A 165 -1.50 16.16 35.41
CA GLU A 165 -2.89 16.48 35.73
C GLU A 165 -3.69 15.20 36.00
N LYS A 166 -4.24 15.04 37.21
CA LYS A 166 -5.05 13.87 37.59
C LYS A 166 -6.35 13.74 36.79
N ALA A 167 -6.80 14.86 36.21
CA ALA A 167 -8.01 14.89 35.37
C ALA A 167 -7.79 14.24 33.99
N LEU A 168 -6.51 14.05 33.56
CA LEU A 168 -6.18 13.40 32.32
C LEU A 168 -6.09 11.87 32.52
N ILE A 169 -6.97 11.15 31.86
CA ILE A 169 -7.05 9.70 31.89
C ILE A 169 -6.58 9.14 30.55
N PHE A 170 -5.64 8.19 30.59
CA PHE A 170 -5.12 7.55 29.39
C PHE A 170 -5.74 6.17 29.25
N GLU A 171 -6.69 6.05 28.32
CA GLU A 171 -7.34 4.77 28.02
C GLU A 171 -6.53 3.99 27.00
N PRO A 172 -6.15 2.73 27.29
CA PRO A 172 -5.44 1.88 26.32
C PRO A 172 -6.30 1.67 25.06
N PHE A 173 -5.66 1.81 23.91
CA PHE A 173 -6.29 1.63 22.61
C PHE A 173 -5.31 0.97 21.64
N GLN A 174 -5.81 0.33 20.59
CA GLN A 174 -4.99 -0.16 19.50
C GLN A 174 -5.19 0.69 18.25
N SER A 175 -4.13 1.34 17.81
CA SER A 175 -4.14 2.12 16.58
C SER A 175 -3.61 1.30 15.41
N ARG A 176 -4.31 1.35 14.28
CA ARG A 176 -3.83 0.82 13.00
C ARG A 176 -2.84 1.81 12.41
N ILE A 177 -1.62 1.35 12.13
CA ILE A 177 -0.57 2.16 11.49
C ILE A 177 -0.24 1.58 10.12
N TYR A 178 -0.01 2.48 9.17
CA TYR A 178 0.42 2.20 7.81
C TYR A 178 1.86 2.70 7.64
N THR A 179 2.80 1.77 7.51
CA THR A 179 4.25 2.04 7.63
C THR A 179 4.81 2.92 6.53
N HIS A 180 4.16 2.93 5.35
CA HIS A 180 4.63 3.64 4.16
C HIS A 180 3.81 4.91 3.84
N GLY A 181 3.06 5.44 4.82
CA GLY A 181 2.35 6.71 4.71
C GLY A 181 1.38 6.76 3.53
N ASN A 182 1.73 7.51 2.47
CA ASN A 182 0.89 7.74 1.31
C ASN A 182 1.06 6.71 0.17
N LEU A 183 2.07 5.82 0.26
CA LEU A 183 2.44 4.93 -0.85
C LEU A 183 1.33 3.97 -1.27
N TYR A 184 0.53 3.51 -0.31
CA TYR A 184 -0.55 2.54 -0.52
C TYR A 184 -1.94 3.11 -0.25
N SER A 185 -2.08 4.45 -0.20
CA SER A 185 -3.32 5.11 0.24
C SER A 185 -4.56 4.66 -0.51
N HIS A 186 -4.47 4.49 -1.83
CA HIS A 186 -5.58 4.09 -2.69
C HIS A 186 -5.84 2.57 -2.71
N ILE A 187 -4.96 1.77 -2.10
CA ILE A 187 -5.09 0.31 -2.06
C ILE A 187 -5.57 -0.14 -0.69
N LEU A 188 -4.84 0.27 0.37
CA LEU A 188 -5.13 -0.19 1.72
C LEU A 188 -6.46 0.34 2.25
N GLY A 189 -6.79 1.58 1.92
CA GLY A 189 -7.93 2.25 2.51
C GLY A 189 -7.71 2.55 4.00
N GLN A 190 -8.77 2.76 4.75
CA GLN A 190 -8.73 3.20 6.14
C GLN A 190 -9.60 2.35 7.04
N VAL A 191 -9.31 2.37 8.34
CA VAL A 191 -10.20 1.86 9.38
C VAL A 191 -10.80 3.02 10.17
N ASP A 192 -12.01 2.86 10.70
CA ASP A 192 -12.66 3.84 11.60
C ASP A 192 -12.04 3.87 13.00
N TYR A 193 -12.67 4.60 13.93
CA TYR A 193 -12.17 4.69 15.31
C TYR A 193 -12.25 3.37 16.08
N ASP A 194 -13.13 2.45 15.68
CA ASP A 194 -13.35 1.15 16.32
C ASP A 194 -12.62 0.02 15.60
N ASN A 195 -11.68 0.36 14.71
CA ASN A 195 -10.90 -0.54 13.87
C ASN A 195 -11.75 -1.38 12.88
N TYR A 196 -12.89 -0.86 12.40
CA TYR A 196 -13.60 -1.42 11.24
C TYR A 196 -13.05 -0.83 9.95
N GLY A 197 -12.85 -1.68 8.95
CA GLY A 197 -12.44 -1.24 7.62
C GLY A 197 -13.54 -0.41 6.95
N ILE A 198 -13.22 0.80 6.48
CA ILE A 198 -14.16 1.71 5.82
C ILE A 198 -13.89 1.91 4.33
N SER A 199 -12.72 1.52 3.86
CA SER A 199 -12.31 1.58 2.45
C SER A 199 -11.19 0.60 2.14
N GLY A 200 -10.94 0.33 0.85
CA GLY A 200 -9.82 -0.43 0.34
C GLY A 200 -9.74 -1.87 0.85
N VAL A 201 -8.51 -2.40 0.91
CA VAL A 201 -8.19 -3.74 1.45
C VAL A 201 -8.71 -3.91 2.88
N GLU A 202 -8.59 -2.86 3.72
CA GLU A 202 -9.07 -2.90 5.10
C GLU A 202 -10.57 -3.19 5.17
N LYS A 203 -11.36 -2.67 4.23
CA LYS A 203 -12.81 -2.92 4.17
C LYS A 203 -13.11 -4.26 3.51
N TYR A 204 -12.54 -4.54 2.35
CA TYR A 204 -12.81 -5.77 1.62
C TYR A 204 -12.50 -7.02 2.46
N PHE A 205 -11.38 -7.01 3.18
CA PHE A 205 -10.95 -8.12 4.04
C PHE A 205 -11.29 -7.93 5.52
N ASP A 206 -12.21 -7.02 5.91
CA ASP A 206 -12.46 -6.69 7.32
C ASP A 206 -12.73 -7.92 8.19
N LYS A 207 -13.58 -8.83 7.73
CA LYS A 207 -13.90 -10.09 8.45
C LYS A 207 -12.66 -10.99 8.60
N SER A 208 -11.88 -11.15 7.54
CA SER A 208 -10.66 -11.97 7.55
C SER A 208 -9.56 -11.34 8.42
N LEU A 209 -9.40 -10.01 8.35
CA LEU A 209 -8.40 -9.29 9.14
C LEU A 209 -8.70 -9.33 10.64
N LYS A 210 -9.95 -9.47 11.04
CA LYS A 210 -10.41 -9.58 12.45
C LYS A 210 -10.55 -11.01 12.94
N ASN A 211 -10.35 -12.01 12.10
CA ASN A 211 -10.48 -13.42 12.49
C ASN A 211 -9.42 -13.78 13.52
N LYS A 212 -9.86 -14.14 14.74
CA LYS A 212 -8.98 -14.46 15.88
C LYS A 212 -8.04 -15.62 15.62
N GLU A 213 -8.46 -16.62 14.85
CA GLU A 213 -7.66 -17.80 14.50
C GLU A 213 -6.51 -17.44 13.53
N LEU A 214 -6.67 -16.37 12.77
CA LEU A 214 -5.71 -15.91 11.77
C LEU A 214 -4.85 -14.72 12.22
N LEU A 215 -5.01 -14.20 13.42
CA LEU A 215 -4.31 -12.99 13.88
C LEU A 215 -2.78 -13.07 13.78
N ASN A 216 -2.23 -14.27 13.96
CA ASN A 216 -0.78 -14.52 13.87
C ASN A 216 -0.30 -14.80 12.43
N LYS A 217 -1.23 -14.86 11.46
CA LYS A 217 -0.91 -15.07 10.03
C LYS A 217 -1.16 -13.76 9.29
N PRO A 218 -0.14 -13.07 8.79
CA PRO A 218 -0.34 -11.82 8.06
C PRO A 218 -1.15 -12.04 6.79
N LEU A 219 -1.89 -11.01 6.35
CA LEU A 219 -2.48 -10.97 5.01
C LEU A 219 -1.39 -10.57 4.03
N LYS A 220 -1.02 -11.49 3.13
CA LYS A 220 0.03 -11.28 2.13
C LYS A 220 -0.58 -10.81 0.82
N LEU A 221 -0.15 -9.62 0.36
CA LEU A 221 -0.56 -9.05 -0.91
C LEU A 221 0.45 -9.40 -2.02
N THR A 222 0.01 -9.34 -3.27
CA THR A 222 0.89 -9.53 -4.46
C THR A 222 1.76 -8.31 -4.77
N LEU A 223 1.47 -7.18 -4.13
CA LEU A 223 2.18 -5.92 -4.30
C LEU A 223 3.66 -6.06 -3.91
N ASP A 224 4.51 -5.30 -4.58
CA ASP A 224 5.95 -5.21 -4.30
C ASP A 224 6.29 -3.78 -3.88
N THR A 225 6.76 -3.59 -2.66
CA THR A 225 7.03 -2.28 -2.08
C THR A 225 8.08 -1.49 -2.86
N ASN A 226 9.13 -2.15 -3.35
CA ASN A 226 10.20 -1.48 -4.11
C ASN A 226 9.69 -1.00 -5.48
N ILE A 227 8.91 -1.85 -6.16
CA ILE A 227 8.30 -1.53 -7.45
C ILE A 227 7.25 -0.43 -7.27
N GLN A 228 6.39 -0.56 -6.26
CA GLN A 228 5.37 0.45 -5.91
C GLN A 228 6.01 1.82 -5.65
N TYR A 229 7.10 1.86 -4.87
CA TYR A 229 7.82 3.09 -4.58
C TYR A 229 8.44 3.69 -5.85
N THR A 230 9.09 2.88 -6.67
CA THR A 230 9.74 3.32 -7.91
C THR A 230 8.72 3.92 -8.87
N ILE A 231 7.61 3.22 -9.12
CA ILE A 231 6.53 3.71 -10.01
C ILE A 231 5.89 4.97 -9.44
N SER A 232 5.61 5.01 -8.14
CA SER A 232 5.04 6.20 -7.49
C SER A 232 5.97 7.40 -7.58
N SER A 233 7.27 7.21 -7.39
CA SER A 233 8.29 8.27 -7.49
C SER A 233 8.38 8.83 -8.91
N GLU A 234 8.46 7.96 -9.92
CA GLU A 234 8.52 8.38 -11.33
C GLU A 234 7.24 9.12 -11.75
N LEU A 235 6.08 8.62 -11.36
CA LEU A 235 4.81 9.25 -11.69
C LEU A 235 4.65 10.62 -10.99
N ASN A 236 5.07 10.75 -9.71
CA ASN A 236 5.10 12.04 -9.01
C ASN A 236 6.05 13.05 -9.68
N HIS A 237 7.21 12.58 -10.13
CA HIS A 237 8.16 13.40 -10.88
C HIS A 237 7.56 13.87 -12.21
N ALA A 238 6.91 12.97 -12.92
CA ALA A 238 6.22 13.24 -14.16
C ALA A 238 5.09 14.28 -14.00
N MET A 239 4.28 14.15 -12.94
CA MET A 239 3.21 15.14 -12.67
C MET A 239 3.78 16.55 -12.52
N LYS A 240 4.97 16.71 -11.91
CA LYS A 240 5.63 18.01 -11.80
C LYS A 240 6.16 18.51 -13.14
N ILE A 241 6.84 17.65 -13.92
CA ILE A 241 7.40 18.01 -15.22
C ILE A 241 6.32 18.42 -16.20
N PHE A 242 5.26 17.63 -16.29
CA PHE A 242 4.16 17.85 -17.24
C PHE A 242 3.03 18.69 -16.65
N ARG A 243 3.15 19.17 -15.41
CA ARG A 243 2.10 19.94 -14.70
C ARG A 243 0.73 19.28 -14.79
N ALA A 244 0.72 17.95 -14.71
CA ALA A 244 -0.50 17.17 -14.81
C ALA A 244 -1.35 17.30 -13.53
N THR A 245 -2.68 17.27 -13.67
CA THR A 245 -3.62 17.38 -12.54
C THR A 245 -3.83 16.05 -11.82
N GLY A 246 -3.53 14.95 -12.50
CA GLY A 246 -3.62 13.60 -11.96
C GLY A 246 -2.82 12.60 -12.79
N GLY A 247 -2.65 11.41 -12.23
CA GLY A 247 -2.00 10.32 -12.94
C GLY A 247 -2.27 8.98 -12.29
N GLY A 248 -2.00 7.92 -13.05
CA GLY A 248 -2.13 6.56 -12.58
C GLY A 248 -1.16 5.62 -13.28
N ALA A 249 -0.77 4.56 -12.60
CA ALA A 249 -0.01 3.47 -13.20
C ALA A 249 -0.42 2.13 -12.57
N LEU A 250 -0.43 1.09 -13.40
CA LEU A 250 -0.76 -0.28 -12.99
C LEU A 250 0.24 -1.23 -13.65
N LEU A 251 0.95 -2.01 -12.84
CA LEU A 251 1.80 -3.09 -13.28
C LEU A 251 1.21 -4.42 -12.86
N MET A 252 0.99 -5.32 -13.83
CA MET A 252 0.38 -6.63 -13.59
C MET A 252 1.14 -7.72 -14.36
N ASP A 253 1.25 -8.90 -13.76
CA ASP A 253 1.72 -10.12 -14.44
C ASP A 253 0.62 -10.63 -15.38
N VAL A 254 0.96 -10.83 -16.66
CA VAL A 254 -0.02 -11.23 -17.69
C VAL A 254 -0.43 -12.70 -17.59
N ASN A 255 0.30 -13.54 -16.86
CA ASN A 255 0.07 -14.98 -16.81
C ASN A 255 -0.82 -15.40 -15.62
N ASN A 256 -0.74 -14.68 -14.49
CA ASN A 256 -1.49 -15.02 -13.28
C ASN A 256 -2.39 -13.88 -12.76
N GLY A 257 -2.32 -12.69 -13.36
CA GLY A 257 -3.12 -11.54 -12.97
C GLY A 257 -2.67 -10.83 -11.68
N GLU A 258 -1.55 -11.25 -11.09
CA GLU A 258 -1.02 -10.61 -9.89
C GLU A 258 -0.67 -9.13 -10.16
N VAL A 259 -1.29 -8.23 -9.41
CA VAL A 259 -0.95 -6.81 -9.44
C VAL A 259 0.28 -6.57 -8.56
N LEU A 260 1.39 -6.18 -9.19
CA LEU A 260 2.64 -5.88 -8.50
C LEU A 260 2.70 -4.45 -7.99
N SER A 261 2.02 -3.54 -8.69
CA SER A 261 1.95 -2.13 -8.31
C SER A 261 0.67 -1.49 -8.86
N LEU A 262 0.05 -0.66 -8.03
CA LEU A 262 -1.10 0.17 -8.39
C LEU A 262 -0.89 1.55 -7.77
N VAL A 263 -0.67 2.55 -8.61
CA VAL A 263 -0.45 3.95 -8.19
C VAL A 263 -1.55 4.84 -8.73
N SER A 264 -2.12 5.65 -7.86
CA SER A 264 -3.08 6.71 -8.21
C SER A 264 -2.65 8.02 -7.55
N LEU A 265 -2.59 9.11 -8.32
CA LEU A 265 -2.16 10.42 -7.88
C LEU A 265 -3.21 11.50 -8.23
N PRO A 266 -3.36 12.53 -7.38
CA PRO A 266 -2.65 12.75 -6.11
C PRO A 266 -2.99 11.70 -5.06
N ASN A 267 -2.00 11.37 -4.21
CA ASN A 267 -2.17 10.50 -3.06
C ASN A 267 -2.36 11.32 -1.78
N PHE A 268 -2.59 10.65 -0.66
CA PHE A 268 -2.80 11.25 0.65
C PHE A 268 -2.13 10.41 1.74
N ASP A 269 -1.79 11.05 2.87
CA ASP A 269 -1.26 10.30 4.02
C ASP A 269 -2.41 9.54 4.72
N ILE A 270 -2.39 8.23 4.58
CA ILE A 270 -3.43 7.34 5.10
C ILE A 270 -3.51 7.35 6.64
N ASN A 271 -2.42 7.76 7.33
CA ASN A 271 -2.41 7.91 8.78
C ASN A 271 -3.09 9.21 9.23
N LYS A 272 -3.18 10.22 8.34
CA LYS A 272 -3.91 11.47 8.57
C LYS A 272 -5.35 11.31 8.09
N ARG A 273 -6.26 11.18 9.03
CA ARG A 273 -7.68 10.94 8.73
C ARG A 273 -8.40 12.25 8.46
N GLU A 274 -8.29 12.70 7.25
CA GLU A 274 -9.07 13.84 6.73
C GLU A 274 -10.45 13.36 6.26
N LYS A 275 -11.42 14.28 6.14
CA LYS A 275 -12.72 13.94 5.56
C LYS A 275 -12.57 13.51 4.11
N ILE A 276 -13.19 12.38 3.73
CA ILE A 276 -13.16 11.81 2.38
C ILE A 276 -14.17 12.57 1.50
N VAL A 277 -13.85 13.80 1.12
CA VAL A 277 -14.69 14.63 0.21
C VAL A 277 -13.89 15.12 -1.00
N ASP A 278 -12.58 14.94 -1.02
CA ASP A 278 -11.69 15.47 -2.05
C ASP A 278 -11.49 14.45 -3.19
N LYS A 279 -11.38 14.93 -4.43
CA LYS A 279 -11.06 14.13 -5.63
C LYS A 279 -9.75 13.32 -5.49
N LYS A 280 -8.82 13.73 -4.62
CA LYS A 280 -7.59 12.98 -4.30
C LYS A 280 -7.85 11.58 -3.70
N TYR A 281 -9.03 11.34 -3.13
CA TYR A 281 -9.39 10.03 -2.58
C TYR A 281 -9.89 9.03 -3.63
N ILE A 282 -10.12 9.46 -4.86
CA ILE A 282 -10.58 8.58 -5.94
C ILE A 282 -9.39 7.77 -6.46
N ASN A 283 -9.49 6.43 -6.40
CA ASN A 283 -8.56 5.55 -7.07
C ASN A 283 -8.81 5.60 -8.59
N LYS A 284 -7.92 6.27 -9.32
CA LYS A 284 -8.05 6.49 -10.76
C LYS A 284 -7.94 5.21 -11.58
N ILE A 285 -7.30 4.18 -11.04
CA ILE A 285 -7.09 2.89 -11.73
C ILE A 285 -8.30 1.98 -11.61
N THR A 286 -8.90 1.89 -10.41
CA THR A 286 -10.00 0.95 -10.16
C THR A 286 -11.37 1.62 -10.22
N LYS A 287 -11.49 2.87 -9.74
CA LYS A 287 -12.77 3.61 -9.65
C LYS A 287 -12.96 4.60 -10.79
N GLY A 288 -11.87 5.19 -11.30
CA GLY A 288 -11.94 6.11 -12.43
C GLY A 288 -12.42 5.39 -13.70
N VAL A 289 -13.30 6.04 -14.45
CA VAL A 289 -13.87 5.53 -15.72
C VAL A 289 -13.57 6.53 -16.81
N TYR A 290 -12.84 6.09 -17.84
CA TYR A 290 -12.27 6.97 -18.85
C TYR A 290 -12.47 6.43 -20.26
N GLU A 291 -12.61 7.33 -21.23
CA GLU A 291 -12.33 7.01 -22.63
C GLU A 291 -10.81 6.93 -22.79
N LEU A 292 -10.28 5.73 -23.00
CA LEU A 292 -8.83 5.51 -23.09
C LEU A 292 -8.28 5.70 -24.51
N GLY A 293 -9.15 6.10 -25.45
CA GLY A 293 -8.79 6.47 -26.81
C GLY A 293 -8.16 5.33 -27.61
N SER A 294 -7.12 5.65 -28.36
CA SER A 294 -6.50 4.79 -29.37
C SER A 294 -5.95 3.44 -28.88
N ILE A 295 -5.92 3.17 -27.57
CA ILE A 295 -5.59 1.80 -27.09
C ILE A 295 -6.63 0.77 -27.58
N PHE A 296 -7.89 1.20 -27.79
CA PHE A 296 -8.97 0.36 -28.32
C PHE A 296 -8.70 -0.18 -29.73
N LYS A 297 -7.91 0.53 -30.54
CA LYS A 297 -7.54 0.09 -31.89
C LYS A 297 -6.87 -1.30 -31.88
N THR A 298 -6.13 -1.62 -30.81
CA THR A 298 -5.53 -2.95 -30.65
C THR A 298 -6.60 -4.03 -30.56
N PHE A 299 -7.69 -3.78 -29.84
CA PHE A 299 -8.81 -4.73 -29.74
C PHE A 299 -9.51 -4.92 -31.08
N THR A 300 -9.72 -3.83 -31.82
CA THR A 300 -10.34 -3.89 -33.17
C THR A 300 -9.49 -4.70 -34.14
N VAL A 301 -8.19 -4.42 -34.20
CA VAL A 301 -7.27 -5.14 -35.09
C VAL A 301 -7.16 -6.62 -34.68
N ALA A 302 -7.09 -6.90 -33.37
CA ALA A 302 -7.05 -8.27 -32.87
C ALA A 302 -8.30 -9.07 -33.28
N LEU A 303 -9.48 -8.49 -33.14
CA LEU A 303 -10.73 -9.14 -33.53
C LEU A 303 -10.80 -9.40 -35.04
N ALA A 304 -10.35 -8.47 -35.88
CA ALA A 304 -10.32 -8.66 -37.32
C ALA A 304 -9.36 -9.79 -37.74
N ILE A 305 -8.20 -9.88 -37.09
CA ILE A 305 -7.23 -10.97 -37.32
C ILE A 305 -7.81 -12.31 -36.82
N GLU A 306 -8.41 -12.34 -35.65
CA GLU A 306 -9.01 -13.55 -35.06
C GLU A 306 -10.13 -14.12 -35.92
N LYS A 307 -10.90 -13.24 -36.58
CA LYS A 307 -11.95 -13.64 -37.52
C LYS A 307 -11.43 -13.96 -38.92
N ASN A 308 -10.11 -13.93 -39.15
CA ASN A 308 -9.47 -14.14 -40.47
C ASN A 308 -9.98 -13.19 -41.57
N LEU A 309 -10.49 -11.99 -41.18
CA LEU A 309 -10.94 -10.96 -42.13
C LEU A 309 -9.76 -10.21 -42.71
N VAL A 310 -8.66 -10.13 -41.98
CA VAL A 310 -7.41 -9.49 -42.38
C VAL A 310 -6.21 -10.20 -41.76
N SER A 311 -5.03 -10.03 -42.37
CA SER A 311 -3.73 -10.33 -41.78
C SER A 311 -2.99 -9.04 -41.47
N PRO A 312 -1.86 -9.06 -40.72
CA PRO A 312 -1.04 -7.87 -40.47
C PRO A 312 -0.64 -7.13 -41.77
N ASP A 313 -0.38 -7.88 -42.83
CA ASP A 313 0.11 -7.35 -44.12
C ASP A 313 -1.01 -7.02 -45.10
N THR A 314 -2.27 -7.31 -44.77
CA THR A 314 -3.42 -6.96 -45.62
C THR A 314 -3.47 -5.45 -45.82
N ILE A 315 -3.50 -5.02 -47.08
CA ILE A 315 -3.60 -3.60 -47.46
C ILE A 315 -5.06 -3.16 -47.39
N ILE A 316 -5.31 -2.11 -46.65
CA ILE A 316 -6.58 -1.36 -46.68
C ILE A 316 -6.40 -0.20 -47.68
N GLU A 317 -7.13 -0.25 -48.76
CA GLU A 317 -7.04 0.71 -49.84
C GLU A 317 -8.11 1.82 -49.71
N ASN A 318 -7.92 2.90 -50.45
CA ASN A 318 -8.86 4.01 -50.55
C ASN A 318 -9.24 4.64 -49.21
N ILE A 319 -8.27 4.75 -48.28
CA ILE A 319 -8.46 5.41 -47.01
C ILE A 319 -8.73 6.90 -47.26
N PRO A 320 -9.94 7.42 -47.00
CA PRO A 320 -10.26 8.83 -47.25
C PRO A 320 -9.66 9.71 -46.14
N LYS A 321 -9.50 11.00 -46.39
CA LYS A 321 -9.07 11.97 -45.38
C LYS A 321 -10.09 12.15 -44.23
N LYS A 322 -11.39 11.97 -44.55
CA LYS A 322 -12.51 12.16 -43.63
C LYS A 322 -13.66 11.22 -43.98
N ILE A 323 -14.35 10.76 -42.95
CA ILE A 323 -15.58 9.97 -43.06
C ILE A 323 -16.69 10.70 -42.31
N LYS A 324 -17.79 11.01 -43.01
CA LYS A 324 -18.96 11.59 -42.37
C LYS A 324 -19.83 10.48 -41.77
N CYS A 325 -20.04 10.55 -40.47
CA CYS A 325 -20.94 9.64 -39.77
C CYS A 325 -22.01 10.43 -39.03
N SER A 326 -23.24 10.39 -39.55
CA SER A 326 -24.36 11.23 -39.09
C SER A 326 -24.01 12.72 -39.16
N ARG A 327 -23.99 13.42 -38.02
CA ARG A 327 -23.65 14.85 -37.91
C ARG A 327 -22.17 15.10 -37.64
N HIS A 328 -21.41 14.04 -37.36
CA HIS A 328 -20.00 14.13 -36.99
C HIS A 328 -19.10 13.74 -38.15
N GLU A 329 -17.95 14.37 -38.19
CA GLU A 329 -16.89 14.08 -39.14
C GLU A 329 -15.72 13.41 -38.38
N ILE A 330 -15.32 12.25 -38.85
CA ILE A 330 -14.20 11.48 -38.29
C ILE A 330 -13.00 11.72 -39.20
N SER A 331 -11.87 12.09 -38.59
CA SER A 331 -10.60 12.34 -39.29
C SER A 331 -9.43 11.76 -38.51
N ASP A 332 -8.32 11.59 -39.19
CA ASP A 332 -7.04 11.31 -38.57
C ASP A 332 -6.39 12.61 -38.07
N ILE A 333 -5.53 12.49 -37.05
CA ILE A 333 -4.78 13.64 -36.49
C ILE A 333 -3.72 14.15 -37.49
N LYS A 334 -3.23 13.26 -38.37
CA LYS A 334 -2.21 13.52 -39.38
C LYS A 334 -2.69 12.99 -40.72
N GLU A 335 -2.15 13.52 -41.80
CA GLU A 335 -2.37 12.94 -43.13
C GLU A 335 -1.59 11.62 -43.24
N PHE A 336 -2.27 10.58 -43.73
CA PHE A 336 -1.71 9.27 -43.99
C PHE A 336 -1.87 8.89 -45.47
N PRO A 337 -1.09 7.91 -45.96
CA PRO A 337 -1.27 7.35 -47.30
C PRO A 337 -2.69 6.83 -47.52
N LYS A 338 -3.17 6.87 -48.75
CA LYS A 338 -4.49 6.32 -49.13
C LYS A 338 -4.57 4.80 -49.04
N ALA A 339 -3.44 4.11 -48.93
CA ALA A 339 -3.36 2.69 -48.73
C ALA A 339 -2.33 2.38 -47.62
N MET A 340 -2.70 1.58 -46.66
CA MET A 340 -1.83 1.17 -45.56
C MET A 340 -2.09 -0.30 -45.19
N SER A 341 -1.05 -1.01 -44.76
CA SER A 341 -1.25 -2.33 -44.16
C SER A 341 -1.97 -2.22 -42.82
N VAL A 342 -2.61 -3.30 -42.39
CA VAL A 342 -3.28 -3.38 -41.06
C VAL A 342 -2.30 -3.08 -39.95
N GLN A 343 -1.07 -3.58 -40.03
CA GLN A 343 -0.02 -3.26 -39.04
C GLN A 343 0.33 -1.78 -39.06
N ASP A 344 0.47 -1.13 -40.24
CA ASP A 344 0.76 0.30 -40.33
C ASP A 344 -0.37 1.16 -39.77
N ILE A 345 -1.62 0.77 -39.96
CA ILE A 345 -2.80 1.42 -39.39
C ILE A 345 -2.68 1.45 -37.85
N LEU A 346 -2.26 0.33 -37.23
CA LEU A 346 -2.09 0.27 -35.77
C LEU A 346 -0.83 1.01 -35.31
N VAL A 347 0.30 0.86 -36.01
CA VAL A 347 1.59 1.52 -35.73
C VAL A 347 1.46 3.04 -35.77
N ARG A 348 0.87 3.57 -36.84
CA ARG A 348 0.66 5.00 -37.03
C ARG A 348 -0.57 5.54 -36.28
N SER A 349 -1.41 4.63 -35.76
CA SER A 349 -2.62 4.95 -35.00
C SER A 349 -3.69 5.69 -35.83
N SER A 350 -3.98 5.23 -37.08
CA SER A 350 -5.03 5.81 -37.93
C SER A 350 -6.43 5.51 -37.37
N ASN A 351 -7.25 6.55 -37.18
CA ASN A 351 -8.67 6.42 -36.82
C ASN A 351 -9.46 5.81 -37.95
N ILE A 352 -9.28 6.38 -39.15
CA ILE A 352 -10.05 6.01 -40.34
C ILE A 352 -9.72 4.59 -40.80
N GLY A 353 -8.41 4.26 -40.83
CA GLY A 353 -8.01 2.88 -41.16
C GLY A 353 -8.60 1.86 -40.18
N THR A 354 -8.60 2.15 -38.88
CA THR A 354 -9.21 1.26 -37.89
C THR A 354 -10.72 1.16 -38.02
N LEU A 355 -11.39 2.29 -38.32
CA LEU A 355 -12.83 2.31 -38.57
C LEU A 355 -13.18 1.41 -39.78
N MET A 356 -12.42 1.50 -40.89
CA MET A 356 -12.64 0.64 -42.07
C MET A 356 -12.42 -0.85 -41.72
N ILE A 357 -11.47 -1.17 -40.86
CA ILE A 357 -11.31 -2.55 -40.36
C ILE A 357 -12.54 -2.97 -39.54
N ALA A 358 -13.06 -2.10 -38.65
CA ALA A 358 -14.24 -2.39 -37.85
C ALA A 358 -15.50 -2.62 -38.71
N GLN A 359 -15.64 -1.89 -39.82
CA GLN A 359 -16.73 -2.11 -40.77
C GLN A 359 -16.67 -3.49 -41.44
N LYS A 360 -15.45 -4.05 -41.66
CA LYS A 360 -15.30 -5.43 -42.14
C LYS A 360 -15.71 -6.46 -41.07
N ILE A 361 -15.50 -6.17 -39.78
CA ILE A 361 -15.92 -7.01 -38.66
C ILE A 361 -17.45 -7.05 -38.55
N GLY A 362 -18.09 -5.88 -38.65
CA GLY A 362 -19.52 -5.71 -38.44
C GLY A 362 -19.91 -5.55 -36.96
N GLU A 363 -21.11 -5.03 -36.76
CA GLU A 363 -21.59 -4.66 -35.41
C GLU A 363 -21.80 -5.86 -34.47
N GLN A 364 -22.35 -6.97 -35.01
CA GLN A 364 -22.68 -8.14 -34.18
C GLN A 364 -21.42 -8.79 -33.61
N ASP A 365 -20.43 -9.09 -34.43
CA ASP A 365 -19.17 -9.71 -33.99
C ASP A 365 -18.42 -8.80 -33.00
N TYR A 366 -18.50 -7.47 -33.19
CA TYR A 366 -17.90 -6.52 -32.27
C TYR A 366 -18.60 -6.51 -30.90
N LYS A 367 -19.96 -6.58 -30.89
CA LYS A 367 -20.75 -6.74 -29.65
C LYS A 367 -20.37 -7.99 -28.89
N ASP A 368 -20.28 -9.12 -29.59
CA ASP A 368 -19.96 -10.41 -29.00
C ASP A 368 -18.54 -10.40 -28.41
N PHE A 369 -17.60 -9.73 -29.07
CA PHE A 369 -16.24 -9.56 -28.55
C PHE A 369 -16.21 -8.70 -27.28
N ILE A 370 -16.91 -7.56 -27.24
CA ILE A 370 -17.01 -6.71 -26.04
C ILE A 370 -17.60 -7.51 -24.87
N LYS A 371 -18.64 -8.33 -25.15
CA LYS A 371 -19.23 -9.21 -24.13
C LYS A 371 -18.25 -10.30 -23.67
N LYS A 372 -17.53 -10.94 -24.59
CA LYS A 372 -16.53 -11.98 -24.31
C LYS A 372 -15.38 -11.46 -23.46
N THR A 373 -14.96 -10.22 -23.66
CA THR A 373 -13.88 -9.57 -22.90
C THR A 373 -14.33 -8.96 -21.57
N ASN A 374 -15.64 -8.96 -21.26
CA ASN A 374 -16.23 -8.33 -20.08
C ASN A 374 -15.85 -6.84 -19.90
N LEU A 375 -15.51 -6.13 -21.00
CA LEU A 375 -15.07 -4.73 -20.96
C LEU A 375 -16.11 -3.77 -20.36
N LEU A 376 -17.40 -4.11 -20.45
CA LEU A 376 -18.49 -3.29 -19.89
C LEU A 376 -19.06 -3.84 -18.59
N SER A 377 -18.41 -4.84 -17.99
CA SER A 377 -18.78 -5.38 -16.68
C SER A 377 -17.91 -4.76 -15.59
N ILE A 378 -18.41 -4.72 -14.34
CA ILE A 378 -17.59 -4.34 -13.20
C ILE A 378 -16.51 -5.41 -13.03
N PRO A 379 -15.21 -5.06 -12.94
CA PRO A 379 -14.15 -6.05 -12.79
C PRO A 379 -14.24 -6.74 -11.42
N GLU A 380 -13.91 -8.03 -11.38
CA GLU A 380 -13.68 -8.72 -10.12
C GLU A 380 -12.28 -8.34 -9.61
N PHE A 381 -12.23 -7.69 -8.47
CA PHE A 381 -10.98 -7.27 -7.84
C PHE A 381 -11.19 -7.09 -6.33
N GLU A 382 -10.17 -7.30 -5.52
CA GLU A 382 -10.28 -7.32 -4.05
C GLU A 382 -10.29 -5.91 -3.43
N LEU A 383 -11.05 -5.00 -4.05
CA LEU A 383 -11.40 -3.67 -3.53
C LEU A 383 -12.89 -3.42 -3.77
N GLU A 384 -13.52 -2.63 -2.92
CA GLU A 384 -14.92 -2.23 -3.14
C GLU A 384 -15.05 -0.98 -4.03
N GLU A 385 -14.00 -0.16 -4.09
CA GLU A 385 -13.98 1.07 -4.88
C GLU A 385 -13.71 0.73 -6.35
N LEU A 386 -14.69 0.09 -7.00
CA LEU A 386 -14.65 -0.26 -8.42
C LEU A 386 -15.54 0.67 -9.24
N GLY A 387 -15.08 1.04 -10.41
CA GLY A 387 -15.82 1.84 -11.38
C GLY A 387 -16.76 0.97 -12.19
N THR A 388 -17.95 1.50 -12.46
CA THR A 388 -18.89 0.89 -13.39
C THR A 388 -18.67 1.52 -14.76
N PRO A 389 -18.31 0.73 -15.81
CA PRO A 389 -18.20 1.22 -17.17
C PRO A 389 -19.47 1.93 -17.62
N LEU A 390 -19.32 2.97 -18.43
CA LEU A 390 -20.48 3.69 -18.89
C LEU A 390 -21.22 2.88 -19.97
N SER A 391 -22.48 2.60 -19.72
CA SER A 391 -23.36 1.97 -20.69
C SER A 391 -23.66 2.91 -21.85
N PHE A 392 -23.79 2.36 -23.03
CA PHE A 392 -24.19 3.09 -24.23
C PHE A 392 -25.16 2.29 -25.08
N LYS A 393 -25.89 2.99 -25.97
CA LYS A 393 -26.78 2.34 -26.94
C LYS A 393 -26.04 2.16 -28.28
N TRP A 394 -26.24 1.01 -28.92
CA TRP A 394 -25.80 0.74 -30.26
C TRP A 394 -26.71 1.51 -31.24
N ASN A 395 -26.25 2.63 -31.65
CA ASN A 395 -26.95 3.53 -32.59
C ASN A 395 -26.06 3.80 -33.79
N LYS A 396 -26.56 4.56 -34.75
CA LYS A 396 -25.81 4.98 -35.93
C LYS A 396 -24.45 5.57 -35.54
N CYS A 397 -23.36 5.10 -36.12
CA CYS A 397 -21.97 5.51 -35.88
C CYS A 397 -21.31 4.90 -34.61
N LYS A 398 -21.98 4.04 -33.87
CA LYS A 398 -21.41 3.53 -32.64
C LYS A 398 -20.23 2.59 -32.88
N LEU A 399 -20.37 1.67 -33.86
CA LEU A 399 -19.28 0.78 -34.24
C LEU A 399 -18.05 1.58 -34.67
N GLU A 400 -18.27 2.59 -35.53
CA GLU A 400 -17.21 3.43 -36.06
C GLU A 400 -16.45 4.12 -34.94
N THR A 401 -17.16 4.72 -33.96
CA THR A 401 -16.51 5.50 -32.90
C THR A 401 -15.80 4.63 -31.87
N ILE A 402 -16.42 3.53 -31.42
CA ILE A 402 -15.78 2.66 -30.44
C ILE A 402 -14.56 1.91 -30.98
N SER A 403 -14.49 1.70 -32.28
CA SER A 403 -13.36 1.03 -32.93
C SER A 403 -12.03 1.67 -32.65
N TYR A 404 -11.98 2.99 -32.47
CA TYR A 404 -10.78 3.74 -32.09
C TYR A 404 -10.84 4.32 -30.68
N GLY A 405 -11.84 3.91 -29.85
CA GLY A 405 -11.92 4.19 -28.42
C GLY A 405 -12.66 5.47 -28.05
N HIS A 406 -13.54 6.00 -28.94
CA HIS A 406 -14.41 7.12 -28.65
C HIS A 406 -15.84 6.64 -28.32
N GLY A 407 -16.44 7.24 -27.29
CA GLY A 407 -17.78 6.86 -26.82
C GLY A 407 -17.83 5.53 -26.05
N ILE A 408 -16.70 4.99 -25.62
CA ILE A 408 -16.60 3.84 -24.72
C ILE A 408 -15.69 4.19 -23.56
N ALA A 409 -16.24 4.15 -22.33
CA ALA A 409 -15.51 4.50 -21.13
C ALA A 409 -15.46 3.32 -20.16
N ILE A 410 -14.25 2.93 -19.78
CA ILE A 410 -13.95 1.79 -18.91
C ILE A 410 -12.91 2.18 -17.86
N THR A 411 -12.69 1.31 -16.88
CA THR A 411 -11.61 1.55 -15.92
C THR A 411 -10.25 1.16 -16.52
N PRO A 412 -9.16 1.84 -16.13
CA PRO A 412 -7.80 1.42 -16.50
C PRO A 412 -7.48 -0.01 -16.10
N LEU A 413 -8.02 -0.49 -14.96
CA LEU A 413 -7.89 -1.88 -14.52
C LEU A 413 -8.45 -2.86 -15.56
N GLN A 414 -9.68 -2.62 -16.08
CA GLN A 414 -10.29 -3.48 -17.11
C GLN A 414 -9.49 -3.46 -18.41
N ALA A 415 -9.05 -2.27 -18.85
CA ALA A 415 -8.22 -2.16 -20.04
C ALA A 415 -6.93 -2.98 -19.90
N THR A 416 -6.26 -2.89 -18.73
CA THR A 416 -5.02 -3.63 -18.47
C THR A 416 -5.25 -5.13 -18.44
N ALA A 417 -6.31 -5.60 -17.79
CA ALA A 417 -6.66 -7.03 -17.75
C ALA A 417 -6.97 -7.58 -19.15
N THR A 418 -7.69 -6.81 -19.98
CA THR A 418 -7.99 -7.22 -21.37
C THR A 418 -6.73 -7.22 -22.24
N TYR A 419 -5.81 -6.28 -22.04
CA TYR A 419 -4.51 -6.29 -22.71
C TYR A 419 -3.66 -7.49 -22.29
N ALA A 420 -3.63 -7.84 -20.99
CA ALA A 420 -2.96 -9.05 -20.52
C ALA A 420 -3.51 -10.28 -21.23
N ALA A 421 -4.84 -10.42 -21.25
CA ALA A 421 -5.49 -11.53 -21.93
C ALA A 421 -5.22 -11.56 -23.44
N LEU A 422 -5.10 -10.39 -24.09
CA LEU A 422 -4.80 -10.29 -25.51
C LEU A 422 -3.36 -10.74 -25.83
N THR A 423 -2.42 -10.49 -24.92
CA THR A 423 -0.99 -10.65 -25.19
C THR A 423 -0.38 -11.92 -24.62
N ASN A 424 -1.04 -12.62 -23.69
CA ASN A 424 -0.57 -13.85 -23.03
C ASN A 424 -0.98 -15.16 -23.76
N GLY A 425 -1.27 -15.11 -25.04
CA GLY A 425 -1.79 -16.25 -25.81
C GLY A 425 -3.32 -16.32 -25.82
N GLY A 426 -4.00 -15.24 -25.46
CA GLY A 426 -5.45 -15.09 -25.50
C GLY A 426 -6.19 -15.50 -24.21
N ASN A 427 -5.51 -15.97 -23.18
CA ASN A 427 -6.12 -16.51 -21.97
C ASN A 427 -6.73 -15.40 -21.10
N VAL A 428 -7.98 -15.58 -20.67
CA VAL A 428 -8.65 -14.65 -19.75
C VAL A 428 -7.94 -14.66 -18.40
N ILE A 429 -7.58 -13.48 -17.92
CA ILE A 429 -6.90 -13.28 -16.64
C ILE A 429 -7.72 -12.31 -15.78
N LYS A 430 -7.91 -12.69 -14.52
CA LYS A 430 -8.54 -11.83 -13.51
C LYS A 430 -7.46 -11.13 -12.70
N PRO A 431 -7.44 -9.79 -12.67
CA PRO A 431 -6.52 -9.06 -11.81
C PRO A 431 -6.75 -9.40 -10.34
N THR A 432 -5.69 -9.51 -9.57
CA THR A 432 -5.77 -9.83 -8.14
C THR A 432 -4.61 -9.20 -7.36
N ILE A 433 -4.90 -8.79 -6.10
CA ILE A 433 -3.87 -8.37 -5.13
C ILE A 433 -3.58 -9.45 -4.08
N ILE A 434 -4.20 -10.63 -4.22
CA ILE A 434 -3.95 -11.79 -3.36
C ILE A 434 -3.45 -12.93 -4.24
N ARG A 435 -2.39 -13.59 -3.81
CA ARG A 435 -1.91 -14.78 -4.50
C ARG A 435 -2.96 -15.87 -4.41
N LYS A 436 -3.44 -16.33 -5.56
CA LYS A 436 -4.38 -17.45 -5.69
C LYS A 436 -3.61 -18.65 -6.24
N GLU A 437 -3.88 -19.84 -5.69
CA GLU A 437 -3.51 -21.08 -6.33
C GLU A 437 -4.27 -21.14 -7.66
N GLU A 438 -3.58 -21.52 -8.74
CA GLU A 438 -3.99 -21.35 -10.14
C GLU A 438 -5.46 -21.72 -10.42
N LEU A 439 -6.29 -20.72 -10.66
CA LEU A 439 -7.55 -20.87 -11.37
C LEU A 439 -7.28 -20.60 -12.85
N LYS A 440 -6.86 -21.59 -13.62
CA LYS A 440 -6.83 -21.49 -15.08
C LYS A 440 -8.27 -21.49 -15.58
N ASP A 441 -8.82 -20.30 -15.80
CA ASP A 441 -10.03 -20.18 -16.60
C ASP A 441 -9.60 -20.46 -18.05
N ASN A 442 -10.00 -21.62 -18.60
CA ASN A 442 -9.61 -22.05 -19.96
C ASN A 442 -10.28 -21.22 -21.07
N LYS A 443 -10.92 -20.11 -20.73
CA LYS A 443 -11.54 -19.20 -21.68
C LYS A 443 -10.49 -18.35 -22.37
N LYS A 444 -10.53 -18.33 -23.70
CA LYS A 444 -9.68 -17.48 -24.52
C LYS A 444 -10.50 -16.37 -25.18
N ILE A 445 -9.96 -15.15 -25.21
CA ILE A 445 -10.56 -14.05 -25.97
C ILE A 445 -10.15 -14.12 -27.44
N VAL A 446 -8.92 -14.53 -27.73
CA VAL A 446 -8.35 -14.75 -29.05
C VAL A 446 -7.48 -16.00 -29.05
N SER A 447 -7.10 -16.48 -30.23
CA SER A 447 -6.13 -17.58 -30.39
C SER A 447 -4.70 -17.13 -30.01
N SER A 448 -3.85 -18.12 -29.73
CA SER A 448 -2.43 -17.84 -29.45
C SER A 448 -1.71 -17.24 -30.66
N GLU A 449 -2.12 -17.64 -31.88
CA GLU A 449 -1.61 -17.08 -33.13
C GLU A 449 -1.95 -15.59 -33.29
N THR A 450 -3.21 -15.21 -33.03
CA THR A 450 -3.63 -13.81 -33.03
C THR A 450 -2.86 -13.00 -31.98
N SER A 451 -2.69 -13.56 -30.78
CA SER A 451 -1.91 -12.92 -29.71
C SER A 451 -0.47 -12.65 -30.15
N GLN A 452 0.22 -13.59 -30.77
CA GLN A 452 1.59 -13.41 -31.28
C GLN A 452 1.67 -12.35 -32.37
N LYS A 453 0.72 -12.34 -33.32
CA LYS A 453 0.62 -11.30 -34.37
C LYS A 453 0.46 -9.91 -33.75
N ILE A 454 -0.42 -9.78 -32.76
CA ILE A 454 -0.62 -8.51 -32.06
C ILE A 454 0.64 -8.08 -31.30
N ASN A 455 1.30 -8.97 -30.57
CA ASN A 455 2.55 -8.69 -29.87
C ASN A 455 3.64 -8.16 -30.83
N SER A 456 3.76 -8.78 -32.00
CA SER A 456 4.69 -8.31 -33.05
C SER A 456 4.34 -6.87 -33.53
N ILE A 457 3.06 -6.57 -33.77
CA ILE A 457 2.64 -5.22 -34.16
C ILE A 457 2.88 -4.21 -33.02
N LEU A 458 2.57 -4.57 -31.77
CA LEU A 458 2.82 -3.70 -30.61
C LEU A 458 4.32 -3.39 -30.45
N ARG A 459 5.21 -4.34 -30.78
CA ARG A 459 6.65 -4.09 -30.82
C ARG A 459 7.01 -3.04 -31.89
N LYS A 460 6.44 -3.16 -33.08
CA LYS A 460 6.63 -2.20 -34.19
C LYS A 460 6.18 -0.79 -33.83
N VAL A 461 5.10 -0.60 -33.03
CA VAL A 461 4.68 0.71 -32.50
C VAL A 461 5.81 1.41 -31.75
N VAL A 462 6.71 0.65 -31.11
CA VAL A 462 7.85 1.18 -30.33
C VAL A 462 9.10 1.32 -31.21
N THR A 463 9.37 0.38 -32.12
CA THR A 463 10.63 0.32 -32.85
C THR A 463 10.62 1.06 -34.19
N GLU A 464 9.51 1.06 -34.90
CA GLU A 464 9.46 1.65 -36.23
C GLU A 464 9.49 3.18 -36.22
N LYS A 465 10.01 3.79 -37.30
CA LYS A 465 10.16 5.24 -37.46
C LYS A 465 8.83 5.96 -37.30
N GLU A 466 7.78 5.41 -37.86
CA GLU A 466 6.42 5.95 -37.84
C GLU A 466 5.63 5.60 -36.56
N GLY A 467 6.24 4.78 -35.69
CA GLY A 467 5.63 4.35 -34.45
C GLY A 467 5.45 5.47 -33.45
N THR A 468 4.38 5.40 -32.67
CA THR A 468 3.98 6.46 -31.75
C THR A 468 4.64 6.35 -30.36
N ALA A 469 5.41 5.28 -30.08
CA ALA A 469 5.90 4.99 -28.73
C ALA A 469 7.43 4.78 -28.63
N SER A 470 8.21 5.41 -29.50
CA SER A 470 9.68 5.19 -29.56
C SER A 470 10.45 5.59 -28.31
N LEU A 471 9.93 6.49 -27.44
CA LEU A 471 10.57 6.84 -26.16
C LEU A 471 10.50 5.71 -25.11
N ALA A 472 9.73 4.64 -25.35
CA ALA A 472 9.72 3.44 -24.54
C ALA A 472 10.61 2.31 -25.09
N ASN A 473 11.42 2.56 -26.13
CA ASN A 473 12.36 1.57 -26.66
C ASN A 473 13.57 1.44 -25.76
N ILE A 474 13.41 0.71 -24.67
CA ILE A 474 14.45 0.48 -23.67
C ILE A 474 15.24 -0.79 -24.04
N TYR A 475 16.55 -0.63 -24.16
CA TYR A 475 17.44 -1.74 -24.51
C TYR A 475 17.32 -2.89 -23.50
N GLY A 476 17.21 -4.11 -23.99
CA GLY A 476 17.17 -5.33 -23.17
C GLY A 476 15.79 -5.72 -22.65
N TYR A 477 14.72 -4.89 -22.83
CA TYR A 477 13.40 -5.21 -22.28
C TYR A 477 12.32 -5.52 -23.32
N ASP A 478 12.64 -5.39 -24.59
CA ASP A 478 11.75 -5.74 -25.71
C ASP A 478 10.30 -5.22 -25.52
N VAL A 479 10.17 -3.90 -25.27
CA VAL A 479 8.90 -3.27 -24.98
C VAL A 479 8.05 -3.16 -26.23
N GLY A 480 6.81 -3.65 -26.19
CA GLY A 480 5.74 -3.37 -27.14
C GLY A 480 4.63 -2.57 -26.46
N GLY A 481 3.80 -1.85 -27.23
CA GLY A 481 2.70 -1.11 -26.60
C GLY A 481 1.90 -0.23 -27.54
N LYS A 482 0.91 0.46 -26.96
CA LYS A 482 0.00 1.36 -27.70
C LYS A 482 -0.28 2.64 -26.92
N THR A 483 -0.21 3.76 -27.62
CA THR A 483 -0.59 5.09 -27.10
C THR A 483 -2.09 5.31 -27.19
N GLY A 484 -2.64 6.00 -26.20
CA GLY A 484 -4.00 6.54 -26.21
C GLY A 484 -3.99 8.03 -25.88
N THR A 485 -4.76 8.80 -26.59
CA THR A 485 -5.05 10.20 -26.29
C THR A 485 -6.54 10.39 -26.45
N SER A 486 -7.19 10.87 -25.41
CA SER A 486 -8.60 11.23 -25.45
C SER A 486 -8.79 12.66 -24.95
N GLN A 487 -9.83 13.31 -25.46
CA GLN A 487 -10.27 14.63 -25.04
C GLN A 487 -11.70 14.50 -24.53
N ASN A 488 -11.94 14.91 -23.29
CA ASN A 488 -13.30 15.06 -22.80
C ASN A 488 -13.91 16.33 -23.37
N TYR A 489 -15.04 16.18 -24.06
CA TYR A 489 -15.80 17.28 -24.65
C TYR A 489 -16.75 17.94 -23.62
N GLY A 490 -16.41 17.94 -22.32
CA GLY A 490 -17.11 18.70 -21.28
C GLY A 490 -16.74 20.19 -21.29
N ASN A 491 -17.33 20.95 -20.36
CA ASN A 491 -17.03 22.39 -20.18
C ASN A 491 -15.54 22.66 -19.88
N ASP A 492 -14.85 21.69 -19.32
CA ASP A 492 -13.39 21.69 -19.16
C ASP A 492 -12.80 20.69 -20.18
N LYS A 493 -12.03 21.20 -21.16
CA LYS A 493 -11.30 20.39 -22.14
C LYS A 493 -10.22 19.56 -21.42
N GLU A 494 -10.63 18.50 -20.77
CA GLU A 494 -9.71 17.59 -20.08
C GLU A 494 -9.08 16.62 -21.09
N ASN A 495 -7.75 16.58 -21.11
CA ASN A 495 -6.98 15.66 -21.92
C ASN A 495 -6.50 14.50 -21.06
N LEU A 496 -6.66 13.27 -21.54
CA LEU A 496 -6.07 12.08 -20.95
C LEU A 496 -5.06 11.47 -21.91
N ASN A 497 -3.80 11.39 -21.49
CA ASN A 497 -2.76 10.70 -22.23
C ASN A 497 -2.43 9.39 -21.55
N THR A 498 -2.48 8.29 -22.31
CA THR A 498 -2.33 6.93 -21.81
C THR A 498 -1.31 6.16 -22.64
N PHE A 499 -0.53 5.32 -22.03
CA PHE A 499 0.28 4.32 -22.71
C PHE A 499 0.12 2.99 -21.99
N ILE A 500 -0.19 1.95 -22.77
CA ILE A 500 -0.19 0.58 -22.27
C ILE A 500 0.90 -0.20 -22.99
N SER A 501 1.75 -0.86 -22.22
CA SER A 501 2.89 -1.60 -22.73
C SER A 501 2.94 -3.02 -22.18
N VAL A 502 3.55 -3.91 -22.95
CA VAL A 502 3.87 -5.29 -22.56
C VAL A 502 5.36 -5.51 -22.72
N PHE A 503 5.96 -6.23 -21.82
CA PHE A 503 7.38 -6.55 -21.88
C PHE A 503 7.72 -7.86 -21.15
N PRO A 504 8.61 -8.70 -21.74
CA PRO A 504 9.05 -8.67 -23.14
C PRO A 504 7.86 -8.84 -24.10
N SER A 505 7.89 -8.24 -25.32
CA SER A 505 6.77 -8.31 -26.25
C SER A 505 6.62 -9.67 -26.93
N GLN A 506 7.72 -10.43 -27.10
CA GLN A 506 7.68 -11.75 -27.72
C GLN A 506 7.23 -12.85 -26.75
N ASP A 507 7.61 -12.76 -25.47
CA ASP A 507 7.19 -13.64 -24.39
C ASP A 507 6.64 -12.78 -23.23
N PRO A 508 5.41 -12.27 -23.34
CA PRO A 508 4.86 -11.32 -22.39
C PRO A 508 4.80 -11.85 -20.98
N LYS A 509 5.42 -11.11 -20.05
CA LYS A 509 5.39 -11.37 -18.61
C LYS A 509 4.64 -10.30 -17.86
N TYR A 510 4.81 -9.05 -18.28
CA TYR A 510 4.24 -7.90 -17.59
C TYR A 510 3.49 -6.98 -18.54
N VAL A 511 2.38 -6.44 -18.05
CA VAL A 511 1.66 -5.32 -18.67
C VAL A 511 1.77 -4.12 -17.73
N LEU A 512 2.18 -2.96 -18.29
CA LEU A 512 2.25 -1.68 -17.59
C LEU A 512 1.38 -0.66 -18.29
N LEU A 513 0.37 -0.15 -17.58
CA LEU A 513 -0.40 1.01 -17.98
C LEU A 513 0.10 2.25 -17.24
N VAL A 514 0.31 3.36 -17.97
CA VAL A 514 0.62 4.68 -17.42
C VAL A 514 -0.33 5.70 -18.01
N MET A 515 -0.94 6.54 -17.18
CA MET A 515 -1.85 7.59 -17.59
C MET A 515 -1.56 8.93 -16.90
N LEU A 516 -1.78 10.02 -17.60
CA LEU A 516 -1.70 11.41 -17.09
C LEU A 516 -2.95 12.18 -17.46
N GLU A 517 -3.53 12.87 -16.49
CA GLU A 517 -4.66 13.78 -16.67
C GLU A 517 -4.16 15.21 -16.88
N ASN A 518 -4.64 15.85 -17.92
CA ASN A 518 -4.31 17.24 -18.27
C ASN A 518 -2.81 17.58 -18.32
N PRO A 519 -1.96 16.69 -18.86
CA PRO A 519 -0.54 17.02 -18.96
C PRO A 519 -0.34 18.24 -19.86
N GLN A 520 0.70 19.02 -19.56
CA GLN A 520 1.14 20.17 -20.34
C GLN A 520 2.45 19.87 -21.07
N VAL A 521 2.79 20.68 -22.06
CA VAL A 521 4.07 20.59 -22.76
C VAL A 521 5.22 20.81 -21.78
N ALA A 522 6.19 19.88 -21.73
CA ALA A 522 7.40 19.99 -20.93
C ALA A 522 8.51 20.70 -21.75
N SER A 523 8.40 22.01 -21.94
CA SER A 523 9.29 22.80 -22.82
C SER A 523 10.78 22.78 -22.39
N ASN A 524 11.06 22.49 -21.11
CA ASN A 524 12.42 22.41 -20.59
C ASN A 524 13.01 20.99 -20.64
N LEU A 525 12.20 19.99 -20.99
CA LEU A 525 12.67 18.60 -21.06
C LEU A 525 13.34 18.34 -22.41
N ILE A 526 14.52 17.72 -22.35
CA ILE A 526 15.26 17.27 -23.55
C ILE A 526 15.10 15.75 -23.61
N TYR A 527 14.50 15.28 -24.68
CA TYR A 527 14.32 13.86 -24.96
C TYR A 527 15.48 13.33 -25.78
N ASN A 528 15.93 12.13 -25.48
CA ASN A 528 16.75 11.36 -26.42
C ASN A 528 15.80 10.56 -27.32
N TYR A 529 15.45 11.14 -28.46
CA TYR A 529 14.54 10.53 -29.41
C TYR A 529 15.34 9.93 -30.55
N ARG A 530 15.47 8.61 -30.60
CA ARG A 530 16.21 7.89 -31.64
C ARG A 530 17.67 8.40 -31.84
N GLY A 531 18.36 8.66 -30.74
CA GLY A 531 19.72 9.20 -30.76
C GLY A 531 19.83 10.71 -30.93
N MET A 532 18.74 11.41 -31.22
CA MET A 532 18.70 12.88 -31.36
C MET A 532 18.17 13.54 -30.09
N LYS A 533 18.79 14.64 -29.68
CA LYS A 533 18.30 15.48 -28.58
C LYS A 533 17.19 16.40 -29.09
N ILE A 534 15.93 16.18 -28.66
CA ILE A 534 14.77 16.97 -29.06
C ILE A 534 14.17 17.65 -27.85
N LYS A 535 13.93 18.96 -27.94
CA LYS A 535 13.25 19.73 -26.90
C LYS A 535 11.74 19.43 -26.93
N GLY A 536 11.11 19.39 -25.76
CA GLY A 536 9.67 19.13 -25.64
C GLY A 536 8.81 20.23 -26.27
N THR A 537 8.06 19.86 -27.30
CA THR A 537 7.18 20.79 -28.04
C THR A 537 5.76 20.26 -28.23
N ARG A 538 5.49 19.00 -27.82
CA ARG A 538 4.22 18.33 -28.09
C ARG A 538 3.59 17.80 -26.80
N ASN A 539 2.27 17.87 -26.73
CA ASN A 539 1.46 17.32 -25.65
C ASN A 539 0.65 16.10 -26.14
N GLU A 540 1.35 15.07 -26.56
CA GLU A 540 0.80 13.79 -26.99
C GLU A 540 1.30 12.67 -26.06
N ALA A 541 0.54 11.58 -25.95
CA ALA A 541 0.93 10.42 -25.13
C ALA A 541 2.34 9.89 -25.43
N GLY A 542 2.76 9.97 -26.71
CA GLY A 542 4.11 9.59 -27.15
C GLY A 542 5.24 10.40 -26.51
N TRP A 543 4.97 11.61 -26.01
CA TRP A 543 5.96 12.54 -25.44
C TRP A 543 5.87 12.64 -23.92
N ASN A 544 4.85 12.09 -23.30
CA ASN A 544 4.69 12.09 -21.84
C ASN A 544 4.47 10.68 -21.28
N SER A 545 3.31 10.04 -21.41
CA SER A 545 3.03 8.72 -20.81
C SER A 545 3.99 7.63 -21.31
N VAL A 546 4.39 7.68 -22.60
CA VAL A 546 5.41 6.76 -23.17
C VAL A 546 6.77 6.99 -22.54
N TYR A 547 7.20 8.25 -22.43
CA TYR A 547 8.47 8.62 -21.80
C TYR A 547 8.54 8.12 -20.35
N ILE A 548 7.47 8.32 -19.59
CA ILE A 548 7.40 7.89 -18.20
C ILE A 548 7.43 6.37 -18.09
N ALA A 549 6.65 5.67 -18.93
CA ALA A 549 6.66 4.22 -18.97
C ALA A 549 8.05 3.66 -19.28
N GLY A 550 8.77 4.28 -20.23
CA GLY A 550 10.17 3.95 -20.50
C GLY A 550 11.06 4.11 -19.26
N LYS A 551 10.94 5.25 -18.56
CA LYS A 551 11.69 5.49 -17.32
C LYS A 551 11.34 4.51 -16.18
N ILE A 552 10.09 4.14 -16.07
CA ILE A 552 9.64 3.13 -15.12
C ILE A 552 10.27 1.78 -15.48
N ILE A 553 10.14 1.32 -16.72
CA ILE A 553 10.65 0.01 -17.17
C ILE A 553 12.18 -0.05 -17.00
N GLU A 554 12.90 1.01 -17.35
CA GLU A 554 14.36 1.11 -17.16
C GLU A 554 14.77 0.85 -15.70
N LYS A 555 13.97 1.34 -14.73
CA LYS A 555 14.27 1.21 -13.29
C LYS A 555 13.76 -0.08 -12.66
N ILE A 556 12.55 -0.54 -13.03
CA ILE A 556 11.99 -1.76 -12.44
C ILE A 556 12.46 -3.04 -13.13
N GLY A 557 12.92 -2.94 -14.37
CA GLY A 557 13.34 -4.09 -15.17
C GLY A 557 14.40 -4.95 -14.48
N PRO A 558 15.50 -4.39 -13.95
CA PRO A 558 16.48 -5.16 -13.19
C PRO A 558 15.90 -5.84 -11.96
N ILE A 559 14.98 -5.18 -11.24
CA ILE A 559 14.31 -5.74 -10.05
C ILE A 559 13.47 -6.96 -10.44
N LEU A 560 12.73 -6.85 -11.55
CA LEU A 560 11.89 -7.93 -12.05
C LEU A 560 12.71 -9.12 -12.59
N ALA A 561 13.84 -8.85 -13.25
CA ALA A 561 14.74 -9.89 -13.77
C ALA A 561 15.35 -10.74 -12.65
N ILE A 562 15.92 -10.12 -11.63
CA ILE A 562 16.51 -10.82 -10.46
C ILE A 562 15.46 -11.70 -9.77
N LYS A 563 14.25 -11.20 -9.58
CA LYS A 563 13.17 -11.96 -8.93
C LYS A 563 12.70 -13.15 -9.75
N ASN A 564 12.71 -13.04 -11.07
CA ASN A 564 12.41 -14.18 -11.95
C ASN A 564 13.48 -15.26 -11.87
N GLU A 565 14.77 -14.91 -11.80
CA GLU A 565 15.86 -15.86 -11.60
C GLU A 565 15.79 -16.55 -10.23
N GLU A 566 15.54 -15.80 -9.16
CA GLU A 566 15.34 -16.36 -7.81
C GLU A 566 14.16 -17.33 -7.77
N PHE A 567 13.06 -17.00 -8.43
CA PHE A 567 11.90 -17.87 -8.54
C PHE A 567 12.23 -19.14 -9.32
N TYR A 568 12.92 -19.01 -10.46
CA TYR A 568 13.34 -20.13 -11.29
C TYR A 568 14.27 -21.07 -10.52
N ASN A 569 15.32 -20.54 -9.89
CA ASN A 569 16.27 -21.31 -9.11
C ASN A 569 15.63 -22.03 -7.91
N LYS A 570 14.61 -21.44 -7.29
CA LYS A 570 13.93 -22.01 -6.12
C LYS A 570 12.92 -23.11 -6.47
N HIS A 571 12.34 -23.09 -7.67
CA HIS A 571 11.21 -23.97 -8.05
C HIS A 571 11.54 -24.96 -9.19
N VAL A 572 12.57 -24.70 -9.99
CA VAL A 572 12.96 -25.54 -11.13
C VAL A 572 14.25 -26.31 -10.86
N ALA A 573 15.09 -25.86 -9.92
CA ALA A 573 16.31 -26.52 -9.49
C ALA A 573 16.10 -27.57 -8.38
N LYS A 574 14.86 -27.95 -8.06
CA LYS A 574 14.47 -29.07 -7.23
C LYS A 574 13.87 -30.16 -8.12
#